data_e5933155e63640aad835dcc1dee8aa9a
#
_entry.id   e5933155e63640aad835dcc1dee8aa9a
#
_cell.length_a   1.000
_cell.length_b   1.000
_cell.length_c   1.000
_cell.angle_alpha   90.00
_cell.angle_beta   90.00
_cell.angle_gamma   90.00
#
_symmetry.space_group_name_H-M   'P 1'
#
loop_
_entity.id
_entity.type
_entity.pdbx_description
1 polymer ?
#
loop_
_entity_poly.entity_id
_entity_poly.type
_entity_poly.pdbx_seq_one_letter_code
_entity_poly.pdbx_strand_id
1 'polypeptide(L)'
;MGRRGGAGARSGDCRQWIGGLLEEGVGRFEAPLAACLQRAWAAGDIGEVERLNAEFLASRESSELRAETVQMGYSLRRLLHDLDDFPVPPALDALPEVAFPTGWALAAAVWEIPLADSLAAYLWSWCENQVMAALKAVPLGQTAGQRVLLALGAAKFRRWCSRRSHCPKRAWSNFAPGLALASSRHETQYSRLFRS
;
A
#
# COMPACT_ATOMS: atom_id res chain seq x y z
N MET A 1 13.53 -1.06 -38.01
CA MET A 1 12.09 -1.24 -37.82
C MET A 1 11.81 -2.44 -36.89
N GLY A 2 12.26 -2.47 -35.63
CA GLY A 2 12.24 -3.67 -34.76
C GLY A 2 12.13 -3.43 -33.25
N ARG A 3 11.91 -2.19 -32.75
CA ARG A 3 11.92 -1.89 -31.29
C ARG A 3 10.55 -1.60 -30.67
N ARG A 4 9.46 -1.56 -31.42
CA ARG A 4 8.13 -1.24 -30.84
C ARG A 4 7.43 -2.43 -30.18
N GLY A 5 7.74 -3.66 -30.55
CA GLY A 5 7.10 -4.84 -29.95
C GLY A 5 7.52 -5.13 -28.51
N GLY A 6 8.78 -4.92 -28.17
CA GLY A 6 9.31 -5.24 -26.84
C GLY A 6 8.83 -4.31 -25.70
N ALA A 7 8.55 -3.03 -25.98
CA ALA A 7 8.05 -2.10 -24.96
C ALA A 7 6.57 -2.31 -24.66
N GLY A 8 5.78 -2.69 -25.69
CA GLY A 8 4.35 -3.00 -25.50
C GLY A 8 4.12 -4.27 -24.67
N ALA A 9 4.90 -5.33 -24.94
CA ALA A 9 4.85 -6.57 -24.18
C ALA A 9 5.21 -6.32 -22.70
N ARG A 10 6.34 -5.65 -22.43
CA ARG A 10 6.78 -5.30 -21.06
C ARG A 10 5.76 -4.46 -20.28
N SER A 11 5.10 -3.50 -20.95
CA SER A 11 4.03 -2.70 -20.35
C SER A 11 2.80 -3.55 -20.02
N GLY A 12 2.47 -4.55 -20.88
CA GLY A 12 1.42 -5.52 -20.63
C GLY A 12 1.71 -6.39 -19.41
N ASP A 13 2.91 -6.93 -19.33
CA ASP A 13 3.37 -7.78 -18.23
C ASP A 13 3.39 -7.02 -16.90
N CYS A 14 3.90 -5.77 -16.88
CA CYS A 14 3.86 -4.91 -15.70
C CYS A 14 2.43 -4.62 -15.24
N ARG A 15 1.52 -4.33 -16.17
CA ARG A 15 0.12 -4.09 -15.84
C ARG A 15 -0.54 -5.33 -15.24
N GLN A 16 -0.27 -6.51 -15.80
CA GLN A 16 -0.82 -7.78 -15.31
C GLN A 16 -0.27 -8.10 -13.93
N TRP A 17 1.03 -7.93 -13.70
CA TRP A 17 1.68 -8.15 -12.42
C TRP A 17 1.12 -7.22 -11.33
N ILE A 18 1.15 -5.90 -11.56
CA ILE A 18 0.67 -4.91 -10.59
C ILE A 18 -0.84 -5.10 -10.35
N GLY A 19 -1.62 -5.36 -11.40
CA GLY A 19 -3.05 -5.63 -11.29
C GLY A 19 -3.35 -6.88 -10.47
N GLY A 20 -2.60 -7.95 -10.66
CA GLY A 20 -2.73 -9.18 -9.87
C GLY A 20 -2.41 -8.98 -8.38
N LEU A 21 -1.31 -8.29 -8.06
CA LEU A 21 -0.96 -7.95 -6.67
C LEU A 21 -2.01 -7.04 -6.03
N LEU A 22 -2.53 -6.09 -6.80
CA LEU A 22 -3.61 -5.20 -6.34
C LEU A 22 -4.88 -5.98 -6.02
N GLU A 23 -5.27 -6.92 -6.87
CA GLU A 23 -6.54 -7.66 -6.72
C GLU A 23 -6.46 -8.74 -5.64
N GLU A 24 -5.38 -9.49 -5.57
CA GLU A 24 -5.26 -10.67 -4.71
C GLU A 24 -4.57 -10.39 -3.38
N GLY A 25 -3.67 -9.40 -3.31
CA GLY A 25 -2.94 -9.03 -2.09
C GLY A 25 -3.49 -7.77 -1.44
N VAL A 26 -3.01 -6.61 -1.89
CA VAL A 26 -3.33 -5.31 -1.27
C VAL A 26 -4.82 -5.12 -1.11
N GLY A 27 -5.57 -5.52 -2.10
CA GLY A 27 -6.98 -5.37 -2.10
C GLY A 27 -7.77 -6.34 -1.24
N ARG A 28 -7.25 -7.51 -0.99
CA ARG A 28 -7.94 -8.48 -0.13
C ARG A 28 -7.53 -8.40 1.33
N PHE A 29 -6.43 -7.72 1.62
CA PHE A 29 -5.91 -7.60 2.97
C PHE A 29 -5.72 -6.15 3.40
N GLU A 30 -4.85 -5.40 2.72
CA GLU A 30 -4.44 -4.07 3.18
C GLU A 30 -5.60 -3.07 3.15
N ALA A 31 -6.36 -3.02 2.06
CA ALA A 31 -7.45 -2.06 1.95
C ALA A 31 -8.60 -2.33 2.94
N PRO A 32 -9.09 -3.57 3.15
CA PRO A 32 -10.05 -3.85 4.22
C PRO A 32 -9.51 -3.52 5.62
N LEU A 33 -8.23 -3.81 5.88
CA LEU A 33 -7.59 -3.49 7.15
C LEU A 33 -7.50 -1.98 7.36
N ALA A 34 -7.06 -1.22 6.34
CA ALA A 34 -7.03 0.24 6.39
C ALA A 34 -8.42 0.84 6.62
N ALA A 35 -9.47 0.24 6.04
CA ALA A 35 -10.84 0.64 6.29
C ALA A 35 -11.25 0.44 7.76
N CYS A 36 -10.85 -0.67 8.37
CA CYS A 36 -11.11 -0.94 9.79
C CYS A 36 -10.30 0.02 10.68
N LEU A 37 -9.03 0.28 10.34
CA LEU A 37 -8.20 1.26 11.05
C LEU A 37 -8.82 2.66 11.03
N GLN A 38 -9.29 3.14 9.86
CA GLN A 38 -9.91 4.46 9.77
C GLN A 38 -11.16 4.55 10.64
N ARG A 39 -11.99 3.51 10.67
CA ARG A 39 -13.16 3.47 11.56
C ARG A 39 -12.77 3.41 13.03
N ALA A 40 -11.75 2.64 13.39
CA ALA A 40 -11.27 2.54 14.77
C ALA A 40 -10.73 3.89 15.25
N TRP A 41 -9.94 4.58 14.43
CA TRP A 41 -9.47 5.94 14.75
C TRP A 41 -10.63 6.93 14.91
N ALA A 42 -11.59 6.91 14.00
CA ALA A 42 -12.77 7.80 14.05
C ALA A 42 -13.65 7.52 15.29
N ALA A 43 -13.68 6.28 15.76
CA ALA A 43 -14.41 5.88 16.97
C ALA A 43 -13.62 6.07 18.27
N GLY A 44 -12.33 6.38 18.20
CA GLY A 44 -11.44 6.41 19.37
C GLY A 44 -11.16 5.04 19.98
N ASP A 45 -11.36 3.95 19.20
CA ASP A 45 -11.10 2.58 19.64
C ASP A 45 -9.62 2.24 19.49
N ILE A 46 -8.84 2.68 20.48
CA ILE A 46 -7.39 2.53 20.49
C ILE A 46 -6.98 1.04 20.56
N GLY A 47 -7.72 0.23 21.30
CA GLY A 47 -7.44 -1.21 21.37
C GLY A 47 -7.55 -1.91 20.01
N GLU A 48 -8.55 -1.55 19.20
CA GLU A 48 -8.67 -2.08 17.85
C GLU A 48 -7.58 -1.52 16.92
N VAL A 49 -7.16 -0.26 17.07
CA VAL A 49 -6.02 0.32 16.34
C VAL A 49 -4.74 -0.47 16.61
N GLU A 50 -4.40 -0.69 17.89
CA GLU A 50 -3.21 -1.45 18.30
C GLU A 50 -3.25 -2.87 17.72
N ARG A 51 -4.38 -3.54 17.85
CA ARG A 51 -4.58 -4.89 17.34
C ARG A 51 -4.41 -4.98 15.82
N LEU A 52 -5.01 -4.06 15.05
CA LEU A 52 -4.92 -4.02 13.59
C LEU A 52 -3.52 -3.66 13.11
N ASN A 53 -2.84 -2.73 13.81
CA ASN A 53 -1.44 -2.39 13.52
C ASN A 53 -0.53 -3.61 13.69
N ALA A 54 -0.68 -4.33 14.79
CA ALA A 54 0.08 -5.55 15.06
C ALA A 54 -0.22 -6.65 14.03
N GLU A 55 -1.50 -6.85 13.67
CA GLU A 55 -1.92 -7.80 12.63
C GLU A 55 -1.30 -7.47 11.27
N PHE A 56 -1.27 -6.18 10.89
CA PHE A 56 -0.62 -5.76 9.67
C PHE A 56 0.89 -6.05 9.67
N LEU A 57 1.59 -5.68 10.73
CA LEU A 57 3.02 -5.91 10.86
C LEU A 57 3.36 -7.42 10.84
N ALA A 58 2.56 -8.24 11.52
CA ALA A 58 2.73 -9.69 11.54
C ALA A 58 2.45 -10.36 10.17
N SER A 59 1.65 -9.72 9.33
CA SER A 59 1.33 -10.23 7.98
C SER A 59 2.44 -10.04 6.96
N ARG A 60 3.51 -9.30 7.32
CA ARG A 60 4.64 -9.08 6.40
C ARG A 60 5.55 -10.30 6.36
N GLU A 61 5.58 -10.95 5.20
CA GLU A 61 6.22 -12.25 4.98
C GLU A 61 7.75 -12.18 4.91
N SER A 62 8.31 -10.98 4.72
CA SER A 62 9.76 -10.76 4.71
C SER A 62 10.16 -9.57 5.57
N SER A 63 11.40 -9.56 6.03
CA SER A 63 11.98 -8.44 6.79
C SER A 63 11.97 -7.15 5.98
N GLU A 64 12.14 -7.22 4.66
CA GLU A 64 12.13 -6.06 3.78
C GLU A 64 10.75 -5.45 3.64
N LEU A 65 9.70 -6.27 3.41
CA LEU A 65 8.32 -5.78 3.36
C LEU A 65 7.88 -5.18 4.70
N ARG A 66 8.38 -5.74 5.81
CA ARG A 66 8.13 -5.20 7.14
C ARG A 66 8.86 -3.88 7.35
N ALA A 67 10.15 -3.81 7.01
CA ALA A 67 10.97 -2.60 7.12
C ALA A 67 10.39 -1.46 6.27
N GLU A 68 9.94 -1.74 5.04
CA GLU A 68 9.31 -0.76 4.17
C GLU A 68 8.10 -0.09 4.84
N THR A 69 7.14 -0.89 5.34
CA THR A 69 5.94 -0.33 5.95
C THR A 69 6.22 0.42 7.24
N VAL A 70 7.20 -0.02 8.05
CA VAL A 70 7.62 0.66 9.28
C VAL A 70 8.31 1.99 8.94
N GLN A 71 9.20 2.00 7.95
CA GLN A 71 9.88 3.21 7.50
C GLN A 71 8.89 4.24 6.95
N MET A 72 7.93 3.81 6.13
CA MET A 72 6.88 4.68 5.61
C MET A 72 5.97 5.20 6.75
N GLY A 73 5.61 4.34 7.69
CA GLY A 73 4.81 4.70 8.86
C GLY A 73 5.53 5.70 9.77
N TYR A 74 6.82 5.50 10.01
CA TYR A 74 7.67 6.45 10.73
C TYR A 74 7.71 7.82 10.05
N SER A 75 7.95 7.84 8.73
CA SER A 75 8.00 9.09 7.95
C SER A 75 6.66 9.81 7.96
N LEU A 76 5.55 9.08 7.85
CA LEU A 76 4.21 9.66 7.90
C LEU A 76 3.91 10.19 9.31
N ARG A 77 4.20 9.43 10.38
CA ARG A 77 4.04 9.91 11.77
C ARG A 77 4.79 11.22 11.98
N ARG A 78 6.05 11.29 11.55
CA ARG A 78 6.85 12.51 11.64
C ARG A 78 6.21 13.67 10.88
N LEU A 79 5.77 13.42 9.64
CA LEU A 79 5.07 14.44 8.85
C LEU A 79 3.83 14.97 9.57
N LEU A 80 3.03 14.08 10.18
CA LEU A 80 1.83 14.51 10.91
C LEU A 80 2.16 15.38 12.13
N HIS A 81 3.29 15.14 12.82
CA HIS A 81 3.79 16.01 13.87
C HIS A 81 4.34 17.35 13.36
N ASP A 82 4.88 17.37 12.16
CA ASP A 82 5.43 18.58 11.54
C ASP A 82 4.33 19.50 10.96
N LEU A 83 3.07 19.04 10.93
CA LEU A 83 1.92 19.85 10.51
C LEU A 83 1.33 20.61 11.70
N ASP A 84 1.38 21.95 11.65
CA ASP A 84 1.01 22.84 12.77
C ASP A 84 -0.41 22.62 13.29
N ASP A 85 -1.37 22.29 12.41
CA ASP A 85 -2.79 22.15 12.75
C ASP A 85 -3.27 20.69 12.84
N PHE A 86 -2.35 19.70 12.81
CA PHE A 86 -2.74 18.29 12.88
C PHE A 86 -2.76 17.79 14.34
N PRO A 87 -3.92 17.40 14.89
CA PRO A 87 -4.02 16.89 16.26
C PRO A 87 -3.53 15.44 16.33
N VAL A 88 -2.22 15.25 16.55
CA VAL A 88 -1.67 13.90 16.72
C VAL A 88 -2.12 13.32 18.08
N PRO A 89 -2.86 12.20 18.10
CA PRO A 89 -3.28 11.60 19.35
C PRO A 89 -2.11 10.89 20.04
N PRO A 90 -1.98 10.97 21.40
CA PRO A 90 -0.92 10.27 22.14
C PRO A 90 -0.86 8.77 21.88
N ALA A 91 -1.98 8.16 21.49
CA ALA A 91 -2.07 6.75 21.14
C ALA A 91 -1.22 6.37 19.92
N LEU A 92 -1.00 7.31 18.96
CA LEU A 92 -0.10 7.05 17.84
C LEU A 92 1.36 6.92 18.32
N ASP A 93 1.74 7.77 19.28
CA ASP A 93 3.11 7.79 19.81
C ASP A 93 3.39 6.63 20.77
N ALA A 94 2.34 6.09 21.38
CA ALA A 94 2.44 4.90 22.21
C ALA A 94 2.72 3.61 21.41
N LEU A 95 2.46 3.60 20.11
CA LEU A 95 2.80 2.45 19.26
C LEU A 95 4.32 2.36 19.05
N PRO A 96 4.96 1.24 19.40
CA PRO A 96 6.41 1.05 19.19
C PRO A 96 6.81 1.17 17.72
N GLU A 97 6.00 0.62 16.87
CA GLU A 97 6.14 0.68 15.40
C GLU A 97 4.78 0.99 14.78
N VAL A 98 4.76 1.96 13.90
CA VAL A 98 3.55 2.35 13.16
C VAL A 98 3.65 1.82 11.75
N ALA A 99 2.72 0.95 11.36
CA ALA A 99 2.59 0.55 9.97
C ALA A 99 2.04 1.71 9.13
N PHE A 100 2.45 1.80 7.86
CA PHE A 100 1.98 2.87 6.96
C PHE A 100 0.45 3.02 6.91
N PRO A 101 -0.36 1.94 6.76
CA PRO A 101 -1.81 2.07 6.76
C PRO A 101 -2.39 2.60 8.07
N THR A 102 -1.69 2.42 9.21
CA THR A 102 -2.14 2.94 10.50
C THR A 102 -2.05 4.47 10.56
N GLY A 103 -0.92 5.04 10.13
CA GLY A 103 -0.76 6.50 10.02
C GLY A 103 -1.66 7.10 8.95
N TRP A 104 -1.79 6.44 7.81
CA TRP A 104 -2.70 6.84 6.73
C TRP A 104 -4.15 6.94 7.20
N ALA A 105 -4.61 5.90 7.89
CA ALA A 105 -5.98 5.81 8.40
C ALA A 105 -6.27 6.89 9.47
N LEU A 106 -5.27 7.22 10.31
CA LEU A 106 -5.38 8.34 11.24
C LEU A 106 -5.57 9.66 10.50
N ALA A 107 -4.70 9.96 9.53
CA ALA A 107 -4.81 11.20 8.76
C ALA A 107 -6.17 11.31 8.06
N ALA A 108 -6.63 10.21 7.46
CA ALA A 108 -7.94 10.17 6.82
C ALA A 108 -9.11 10.35 7.80
N ALA A 109 -9.00 9.82 9.03
CA ALA A 109 -10.02 9.99 10.06
C ALA A 109 -10.07 11.43 10.59
N VAL A 110 -8.91 12.03 10.89
CA VAL A 110 -8.80 13.41 11.39
C VAL A 110 -9.31 14.42 10.36
N TRP A 111 -8.98 14.24 9.10
CA TRP A 111 -9.45 15.12 8.02
C TRP A 111 -10.83 14.75 7.49
N GLU A 112 -11.53 13.83 8.17
CA GLU A 112 -12.88 13.39 7.80
C GLU A 112 -13.01 12.96 6.33
N ILE A 113 -11.93 12.40 5.76
CA ILE A 113 -11.93 11.94 4.37
C ILE A 113 -12.90 10.75 4.24
N PRO A 114 -13.87 10.80 3.30
CA PRO A 114 -14.77 9.69 3.08
C PRO A 114 -14.00 8.38 2.82
N LEU A 115 -14.41 7.30 3.48
CA LEU A 115 -13.70 6.02 3.45
C LEU A 115 -13.38 5.53 2.03
N ALA A 116 -14.33 5.65 1.11
CA ALA A 116 -14.12 5.23 -0.28
C ALA A 116 -13.04 6.03 -1.00
N ASP A 117 -12.93 7.33 -0.69
CA ASP A 117 -11.93 8.22 -1.29
C ASP A 117 -10.56 7.99 -0.66
N SER A 118 -10.50 7.81 0.66
CA SER A 118 -9.28 7.44 1.38
C SER A 118 -8.69 6.13 0.85
N LEU A 119 -9.50 5.09 0.71
CA LEU A 119 -9.05 3.81 0.17
C LEU A 119 -8.64 3.91 -1.31
N ALA A 120 -9.36 4.68 -2.11
CA ALA A 120 -9.00 4.90 -3.50
C ALA A 120 -7.64 5.60 -3.63
N ALA A 121 -7.38 6.61 -2.79
CA ALA A 121 -6.10 7.30 -2.74
C ALA A 121 -4.97 6.40 -2.23
N TYR A 122 -5.23 5.57 -1.21
CA TYR A 122 -4.28 4.58 -0.69
C TYR A 122 -3.83 3.60 -1.79
N LEU A 123 -4.78 3.02 -2.49
CA LEU A 123 -4.51 2.07 -3.57
C LEU A 123 -3.84 2.73 -4.77
N TRP A 124 -4.21 3.97 -5.07
CA TRP A 124 -3.58 4.74 -6.13
C TRP A 124 -2.10 5.01 -5.80
N SER A 125 -1.80 5.48 -4.59
CA SER A 125 -0.43 5.71 -4.11
C SER A 125 0.41 4.44 -4.18
N TRP A 126 -0.15 3.30 -3.77
CA TRP A 126 0.50 2.00 -3.90
C TRP A 126 0.81 1.68 -5.37
N CYS A 127 -0.14 1.86 -6.29
CA CYS A 127 0.07 1.61 -7.72
C CYS A 127 1.13 2.53 -8.31
N GLU A 128 1.16 3.82 -7.94
CA GLU A 128 2.18 4.76 -8.39
C GLU A 128 3.57 4.29 -7.97
N ASN A 129 3.74 3.88 -6.72
CA ASN A 129 5.02 3.35 -6.22
C ASN A 129 5.46 2.11 -7.01
N GLN A 130 4.55 1.17 -7.30
CA GLN A 130 4.87 -0.01 -8.10
C GLN A 130 5.27 0.35 -9.55
N VAL A 131 4.57 1.29 -10.17
CA VAL A 131 4.91 1.75 -11.52
C VAL A 131 6.23 2.49 -11.53
N MET A 132 6.52 3.32 -10.52
CA MET A 132 7.82 4.01 -10.39
C MET A 132 8.95 3.02 -10.18
N ALA A 133 8.76 1.98 -9.40
CA ALA A 133 9.73 0.89 -9.24
C ALA A 133 9.96 0.16 -10.58
N ALA A 134 8.89 -0.16 -11.31
CA ALA A 134 8.98 -0.79 -12.63
C ALA A 134 9.71 0.09 -13.66
N LEU A 135 9.50 1.41 -13.65
CA LEU A 135 10.22 2.35 -14.53
C LEU A 135 11.73 2.35 -14.28
N LYS A 136 12.14 2.12 -13.03
CA LYS A 136 13.57 2.07 -12.64
C LYS A 136 14.20 0.69 -12.93
N ALA A 137 13.44 -0.39 -12.73
CA ALA A 137 13.95 -1.75 -12.86
C ALA A 137 13.87 -2.30 -14.29
N VAL A 138 12.91 -1.82 -15.08
CA VAL A 138 12.65 -2.27 -16.46
C VAL A 138 12.77 -1.07 -17.39
N PRO A 139 13.37 -1.20 -18.59
CA PRO A 139 13.48 -0.07 -19.53
C PRO A 139 12.10 0.27 -20.15
N LEU A 140 11.19 0.75 -19.28
CA LEU A 140 9.89 1.31 -19.65
C LEU A 140 10.04 2.82 -19.77
N GLY A 141 9.54 3.42 -20.87
CA GLY A 141 9.49 4.88 -20.97
C GLY A 141 8.38 5.47 -20.08
N GLN A 142 8.53 6.72 -19.67
CA GLN A 142 7.57 7.48 -18.83
C GLN A 142 6.12 7.35 -19.33
N THR A 143 5.90 7.52 -20.64
CA THR A 143 4.57 7.37 -21.27
C THR A 143 3.97 5.97 -21.09
N ALA A 144 4.81 4.93 -21.09
CA ALA A 144 4.35 3.56 -20.85
C ALA A 144 3.90 3.37 -19.40
N GLY A 145 4.63 3.93 -18.44
CA GLY A 145 4.23 3.95 -17.02
C GLY A 145 2.89 4.66 -16.81
N GLN A 146 2.71 5.84 -17.40
CA GLN A 146 1.43 6.57 -17.32
C GLN A 146 0.27 5.77 -17.92
N ARG A 147 0.48 5.06 -19.02
CA ARG A 147 -0.56 4.18 -19.63
C ARG A 147 -0.91 3.01 -18.69
N VAL A 148 0.06 2.44 -17.97
CA VAL A 148 -0.20 1.40 -16.97
C VAL A 148 -1.07 1.95 -15.84
N LEU A 149 -0.74 3.13 -15.27
CA LEU A 149 -1.54 3.79 -14.24
C LEU A 149 -2.97 4.08 -14.70
N LEU A 150 -3.13 4.66 -15.88
CA LEU A 150 -4.46 4.92 -16.46
C LEU A 150 -5.27 3.64 -16.67
N ALA A 151 -4.62 2.55 -17.09
CA ALA A 151 -5.29 1.26 -17.30
C ALA A 151 -5.70 0.58 -15.99
N LEU A 152 -4.93 0.76 -14.90
CA LEU A 152 -5.28 0.31 -13.56
C LEU A 152 -6.40 1.17 -12.94
N GLY A 153 -6.41 2.42 -13.24
CA GLY A 153 -7.46 3.43 -13.21
C GLY A 153 -8.20 3.71 -11.90
N ALA A 154 -8.27 4.99 -11.51
CA ALA A 154 -9.00 5.47 -10.34
C ALA A 154 -10.50 5.09 -10.31
N ALA A 155 -11.16 4.99 -11.47
CA ALA A 155 -12.57 4.60 -11.54
C ALA A 155 -12.82 3.13 -11.14
N LYS A 156 -11.84 2.24 -11.39
CA LYS A 156 -11.90 0.86 -10.91
C LYS A 156 -11.72 0.79 -9.40
N PHE A 157 -10.86 1.64 -8.81
CA PHE A 157 -10.61 1.67 -7.38
C PHE A 157 -11.85 2.08 -6.59
N ARG A 158 -12.57 3.12 -6.97
CA ARG A 158 -13.81 3.53 -6.29
C ARG A 158 -14.84 2.42 -6.25
N ARG A 159 -15.11 1.76 -7.38
CA ARG A 159 -16.04 0.62 -7.44
C ARG A 159 -15.57 -0.55 -6.60
N TRP A 160 -14.28 -0.78 -6.56
CA TRP A 160 -13.69 -1.87 -5.83
C TRP A 160 -13.67 -1.59 -4.32
N CYS A 161 -13.32 -0.37 -3.90
CA CYS A 161 -13.36 0.07 -2.52
C CYS A 161 -14.78 0.01 -1.92
N SER A 162 -15.80 0.45 -2.66
CA SER A 162 -17.18 0.38 -2.18
C SER A 162 -17.67 -1.05 -1.95
N ARG A 163 -17.16 -2.02 -2.70
CA ARG A 163 -17.51 -3.44 -2.52
C ARG A 163 -16.73 -4.12 -1.39
N ARG A 164 -15.50 -3.67 -1.09
CA ARG A 164 -14.57 -4.34 -0.18
C ARG A 164 -14.38 -3.66 1.16
N SER A 165 -14.81 -2.42 1.32
CA SER A 165 -14.82 -1.73 2.62
C SER A 165 -15.62 -2.49 3.69
N HIS A 166 -16.52 -3.39 3.29
CA HIS A 166 -17.33 -4.23 4.17
C HIS A 166 -16.88 -5.71 4.16
N CYS A 167 -15.68 -6.00 3.63
CA CYS A 167 -15.21 -7.38 3.55
C CYS A 167 -15.04 -7.97 4.96
N PRO A 168 -15.71 -9.08 5.31
CA PRO A 168 -15.56 -9.68 6.62
C PRO A 168 -14.13 -10.21 6.82
N LYS A 169 -13.58 -10.08 8.03
CA LYS A 169 -12.20 -10.51 8.36
C LYS A 169 -11.86 -11.92 7.89
N ARG A 170 -12.82 -12.86 7.91
CA ARG A 170 -12.65 -14.24 7.40
C ARG A 170 -12.31 -14.34 5.91
N ALA A 171 -12.55 -13.27 5.15
CA ALA A 171 -12.26 -13.22 3.71
C ALA A 171 -10.97 -12.43 3.39
N TRP A 172 -10.26 -11.97 4.42
CA TRP A 172 -8.97 -11.30 4.25
C TRP A 172 -7.92 -12.32 3.83
N SER A 173 -7.11 -11.96 2.87
CA SER A 173 -6.04 -12.82 2.37
C SER A 173 -4.88 -11.97 1.89
N ASN A 174 -3.72 -12.22 2.44
CA ASN A 174 -2.45 -11.65 1.98
C ASN A 174 -1.68 -12.65 1.09
N PHE A 175 -2.37 -13.58 0.48
CA PHE A 175 -1.75 -14.66 -0.27
C PHE A 175 -1.22 -14.17 -1.62
N ALA A 176 0.06 -13.76 -1.63
CA ALA A 176 0.81 -13.33 -2.81
C ALA A 176 2.15 -14.10 -2.92
N PRO A 177 2.13 -15.41 -3.13
CA PRO A 177 3.33 -16.26 -3.01
C PRO A 177 4.45 -15.86 -3.97
N GLY A 178 4.14 -15.31 -5.14
CA GLY A 178 5.14 -14.79 -6.07
C GLY A 178 5.90 -13.57 -5.51
N LEU A 179 5.21 -12.68 -4.81
CA LEU A 179 5.82 -11.52 -4.16
C LEU A 179 6.66 -11.98 -2.94
N ALA A 180 6.12 -12.86 -2.11
CA ALA A 180 6.81 -13.40 -0.95
C ALA A 180 8.13 -14.10 -1.33
N LEU A 181 8.10 -14.95 -2.36
CA LEU A 181 9.31 -15.61 -2.87
C LEU A 181 10.30 -14.62 -3.48
N ALA A 182 9.84 -13.60 -4.22
CA ALA A 182 10.72 -12.59 -4.79
C ALA A 182 11.38 -11.75 -3.68
N SER A 183 10.62 -11.32 -2.67
CA SER A 183 11.13 -10.55 -1.55
C SER A 183 12.11 -11.35 -0.69
N SER A 184 11.80 -12.60 -0.37
CA SER A 184 12.68 -13.50 0.37
C SER A 184 14.02 -13.73 -0.36
N ARG A 185 14.01 -13.89 -1.68
CA ARG A 185 15.23 -13.99 -2.48
C ARG A 185 16.03 -12.70 -2.52
N HIS A 186 15.37 -11.56 -2.45
CA HIS A 186 16.02 -10.25 -2.43
C HIS A 186 16.79 -10.02 -1.11
N GLU A 187 16.34 -10.57 0.01
CA GLU A 187 17.04 -10.48 1.30
C GLU A 187 18.48 -11.00 1.24
N THR A 188 18.71 -12.01 0.42
CA THR A 188 20.02 -12.67 0.27
C THR A 188 20.85 -12.14 -0.91
N GLN A 189 20.37 -11.13 -1.65
CA GLN A 189 21.10 -10.59 -2.79
C GLN A 189 22.32 -9.76 -2.34
N TYR A 190 23.47 -10.06 -2.96
CA TYR A 190 24.73 -9.35 -2.72
C TYR A 190 24.72 -7.93 -3.27
N SER A 191 24.08 -7.68 -4.41
CA SER A 191 23.94 -6.34 -5.02
C SER A 191 22.47 -5.92 -5.08
N ARG A 192 22.15 -4.76 -4.53
CA ARG A 192 20.79 -4.21 -4.53
C ARG A 192 20.73 -2.99 -5.43
N LEU A 193 19.67 -2.86 -6.23
CA LEU A 193 19.44 -1.70 -7.12
C LEU A 193 19.22 -0.39 -6.33
N PHE A 194 18.74 -0.53 -5.09
CA PHE A 194 18.54 0.58 -4.17
C PHE A 194 19.16 0.20 -2.83
N ARG A 195 20.18 0.95 -2.42
CA ARG A 195 20.64 0.96 -1.02
C ARG A 195 19.90 2.12 -0.34
N SER A 196 18.98 1.80 0.54
CA SER A 196 18.51 2.70 1.58
C SER A 196 19.48 2.66 2.73
#